data_478e61d6be3338ba91c882b3156bc9f4
#
_entry.id   478e61d6be3338ba91c882b3156bc9f4
#
_cell.length_a   1.000
_cell.length_b   1.000
_cell.length_c   1.000
_cell.angle_alpha   90.00
_cell.angle_beta   90.00
_cell.angle_gamma   90.00
#
_symmetry.space_group_name_H-M   'P 1'
#
loop_
_entity.id
_entity.type
_entity.pdbx_description
1 polymer ?
#
loop_
_entity_poly.entity_id
_entity_poly.type
_entity_poly.pdbx_seq_one_letter_code
_entity_poly.pdbx_strand_id
1 'polypeptide(L)'
;MVKVSICVPAYKNPVGVERLLESVKVQSFTDYEVVVTDDSQDGSVEEVVRRAEVPGMVYVRNAVRKGATGNWNEAVRHASGEYIKIMHHDDWFTDRDCLARFVEMLEEHPEADLAFCGSRQVMLDGVGNRMGEEFDRAISDEHLKMISEDWRDLYIGDYIGAPSATIYRKGAPEYEEKLTWIVDVEFYMRLLQKNPRFVVSKEPLVSIGVSENQLTESCRTDGTLNIFEYGFVMQEFSLLSEEKYRQKFIQIALKYKMPFASLAPYGIPKKEYEKAAAKKRREDFVFYVGVAKRKVREAFGKKRFT
;
A
#
# COMPACT_ATOMS: atom_id res chain seq x y z
N MET A 1 10.96 -26.99 8.34
CA MET A 1 9.98 -26.09 7.68
C MET A 1 10.61 -24.71 7.75
N VAL A 2 10.66 -23.97 6.67
CA VAL A 2 11.27 -22.64 6.63
C VAL A 2 10.41 -21.69 7.49
N LYS A 3 11.05 -20.76 8.19
CA LYS A 3 10.33 -19.82 9.07
C LYS A 3 9.65 -18.70 8.27
N VAL A 4 10.34 -18.07 7.34
CA VAL A 4 9.82 -16.95 6.55
C VAL A 4 9.93 -17.22 5.06
N SER A 5 8.85 -17.02 4.32
CA SER A 5 8.91 -16.86 2.86
C SER A 5 8.90 -15.37 2.51
N ILE A 6 9.99 -14.88 1.95
CA ILE A 6 10.08 -13.55 1.36
C ILE A 6 9.55 -13.65 -0.07
N CYS A 7 8.32 -13.18 -0.29
CA CYS A 7 7.62 -13.23 -1.56
C CYS A 7 7.87 -11.95 -2.36
N VAL A 8 8.51 -12.07 -3.52
CA VAL A 8 8.93 -10.96 -4.38
C VAL A 8 8.18 -11.03 -5.73
N PRO A 9 7.03 -10.38 -5.85
CA PRO A 9 6.32 -10.29 -7.13
C PRO A 9 7.01 -9.26 -8.02
N ALA A 10 7.74 -9.72 -9.03
CA ALA A 10 8.54 -8.89 -9.91
C ALA A 10 7.86 -8.60 -11.26
N TYR A 11 8.12 -7.41 -11.81
CA TYR A 11 7.75 -7.00 -13.14
C TYR A 11 8.68 -5.90 -13.66
N LYS A 12 9.46 -6.17 -14.70
CA LYS A 12 10.27 -5.21 -15.48
C LYS A 12 11.13 -4.23 -14.65
N ASN A 13 11.62 -4.61 -13.51
CA ASN A 13 12.46 -3.75 -12.67
C ASN A 13 13.70 -4.52 -12.14
N PRO A 14 14.63 -4.92 -13.00
CA PRO A 14 15.80 -5.69 -12.58
C PRO A 14 16.66 -4.93 -11.55
N VAL A 15 16.77 -3.60 -11.64
CA VAL A 15 17.53 -2.78 -10.69
C VAL A 15 16.92 -2.81 -9.29
N GLY A 16 15.59 -2.71 -9.21
CA GLY A 16 14.87 -2.80 -7.94
C GLY A 16 15.00 -4.20 -7.34
N VAL A 17 14.79 -5.26 -8.14
CA VAL A 17 14.96 -6.66 -7.71
C VAL A 17 16.38 -6.90 -7.20
N GLU A 18 17.43 -6.43 -7.89
CA GLU A 18 18.82 -6.57 -7.44
C GLU A 18 19.03 -5.91 -6.08
N ARG A 19 18.58 -4.66 -5.89
CA ARG A 19 18.66 -3.94 -4.61
C ARG A 19 17.95 -4.69 -3.49
N LEU A 20 16.75 -5.20 -3.76
CA LEU A 20 15.99 -5.99 -2.79
C LEU A 20 16.78 -7.24 -2.39
N LEU A 21 17.24 -8.03 -3.35
CA LEU A 21 17.97 -9.26 -3.09
C LEU A 21 19.30 -9.01 -2.34
N GLU A 22 20.01 -7.94 -2.63
CA GLU A 22 21.20 -7.54 -1.85
C GLU A 22 20.82 -7.18 -0.40
N SER A 23 19.68 -6.54 -0.16
CA SER A 23 19.20 -6.27 1.19
C SER A 23 18.78 -7.53 1.96
N VAL A 24 18.33 -8.56 1.25
CA VAL A 24 18.01 -9.88 1.83
C VAL A 24 19.25 -10.64 2.24
N LYS A 25 20.29 -10.66 1.41
CA LYS A 25 21.56 -11.38 1.70
C LYS A 25 22.23 -10.96 3.00
N VAL A 26 22.07 -9.70 3.38
CA VAL A 26 22.73 -9.16 4.59
C VAL A 26 21.90 -9.32 5.85
N GLN A 27 20.70 -9.89 5.78
CA GLN A 27 19.86 -10.09 6.96
C GLN A 27 20.51 -11.05 7.95
N SER A 28 20.43 -10.69 9.24
CA SER A 28 20.96 -11.52 10.34
C SER A 28 20.11 -12.76 10.60
N PHE A 29 18.80 -12.68 10.32
CA PHE A 29 17.91 -13.84 10.38
C PHE A 29 18.05 -14.66 9.10
N THR A 30 18.36 -15.96 9.20
CA THR A 30 18.73 -16.82 8.07
C THR A 30 17.76 -17.96 7.77
N ASP A 31 16.75 -18.22 8.62
CA ASP A 31 15.75 -19.26 8.36
C ASP A 31 14.61 -18.73 7.45
N TYR A 32 14.99 -18.44 6.22
CA TYR A 32 14.07 -17.95 5.20
C TYR A 32 14.28 -18.62 3.84
N GLU A 33 13.28 -18.55 2.99
CA GLU A 33 13.37 -18.73 1.55
C GLU A 33 12.97 -17.42 0.84
N VAL A 34 13.42 -17.28 -0.42
CA VAL A 34 12.98 -16.17 -1.29
C VAL A 34 12.22 -16.74 -2.47
N VAL A 35 10.98 -16.32 -2.65
CA VAL A 35 10.13 -16.72 -3.77
C VAL A 35 9.95 -15.52 -4.70
N VAL A 36 10.61 -15.56 -5.85
CA VAL A 36 10.48 -14.52 -6.89
C VAL A 36 9.51 -15.03 -7.96
N THR A 37 8.38 -14.35 -8.14
CA THR A 37 7.46 -14.60 -9.27
C THR A 37 7.56 -13.46 -10.27
N ASP A 38 7.79 -13.79 -11.53
CA ASP A 38 8.12 -12.81 -12.57
C ASP A 38 7.05 -12.75 -13.67
N ASP A 39 6.42 -11.59 -13.77
CA ASP A 39 5.42 -11.26 -14.80
C ASP A 39 6.05 -10.62 -16.05
N SER A 40 7.39 -10.48 -16.08
CA SER A 40 8.12 -9.93 -17.24
C SER A 40 8.25 -10.98 -18.34
N GLN A 41 8.27 -10.48 -19.59
CA GLN A 41 8.44 -11.35 -20.76
C GLN A 41 9.86 -11.25 -21.38
N ASP A 42 10.70 -10.34 -20.87
CA ASP A 42 12.00 -9.99 -21.48
C ASP A 42 13.21 -10.71 -20.87
N GLY A 43 13.02 -11.46 -19.77
CA GLY A 43 14.10 -12.20 -19.08
C GLY A 43 15.04 -11.35 -18.23
N SER A 44 14.83 -10.03 -18.13
CA SER A 44 15.70 -9.12 -17.37
C SER A 44 15.74 -9.43 -15.88
N VAL A 45 14.61 -9.80 -15.29
CA VAL A 45 14.49 -10.20 -13.89
C VAL A 45 15.17 -11.56 -13.66
N GLU A 46 14.98 -12.54 -14.57
CA GLU A 46 15.57 -13.87 -14.46
C GLU A 46 17.10 -13.81 -14.39
N GLU A 47 17.72 -12.93 -15.19
CA GLU A 47 19.17 -12.75 -15.19
C GLU A 47 19.68 -12.26 -13.83
N VAL A 48 19.01 -11.26 -13.23
CA VAL A 48 19.35 -10.74 -11.90
C VAL A 48 19.20 -11.81 -10.82
N VAL A 49 18.07 -12.52 -10.82
CA VAL A 49 17.80 -13.58 -9.84
C VAL A 49 18.87 -14.68 -9.92
N ARG A 50 19.23 -15.12 -11.13
CA ARG A 50 20.26 -16.14 -11.31
C ARG A 50 21.62 -15.70 -10.79
N ARG A 51 21.97 -14.42 -10.96
CA ARG A 51 23.26 -13.86 -10.52
C ARG A 51 23.31 -13.57 -9.02
N ALA A 52 22.14 -13.37 -8.39
CA ALA A 52 22.07 -12.94 -7.01
C ALA A 52 22.58 -13.98 -5.99
N GLU A 53 22.54 -15.28 -6.31
CA GLU A 53 23.05 -16.38 -5.45
C GLU A 53 22.51 -16.33 -4.01
N VAL A 54 21.22 -16.03 -3.82
CA VAL A 54 20.56 -16.05 -2.51
C VAL A 54 20.21 -17.48 -2.11
N PRO A 55 20.59 -17.95 -0.93
CA PRO A 55 20.21 -19.28 -0.45
C PRO A 55 18.67 -19.46 -0.39
N GLY A 56 18.18 -20.64 -0.76
CA GLY A 56 16.74 -20.95 -0.70
C GLY A 56 15.89 -20.18 -1.72
N MET A 57 16.50 -19.67 -2.80
CA MET A 57 15.78 -18.94 -3.85
C MET A 57 14.95 -19.87 -4.74
N VAL A 58 13.69 -19.53 -4.89
CA VAL A 58 12.75 -20.12 -5.84
C VAL A 58 12.38 -19.05 -6.87
N TYR A 59 12.63 -19.31 -8.15
CA TYR A 59 12.24 -18.41 -9.24
C TYR A 59 11.16 -19.07 -10.10
N VAL A 60 10.06 -18.34 -10.31
CA VAL A 60 8.94 -18.78 -11.13
C VAL A 60 8.59 -17.70 -12.13
N ARG A 61 8.75 -17.99 -13.42
CA ARG A 61 8.30 -17.11 -14.49
C ARG A 61 6.86 -17.44 -14.85
N ASN A 62 5.98 -16.46 -14.80
CA ASN A 62 4.60 -16.64 -15.21
C ASN A 62 4.53 -16.85 -16.74
N ALA A 63 3.96 -17.97 -17.18
CA ALA A 63 3.79 -18.28 -18.59
C ALA A 63 2.85 -17.27 -19.31
N VAL A 64 1.88 -16.74 -18.54
CA VAL A 64 0.97 -15.68 -18.97
C VAL A 64 0.96 -14.62 -17.88
N ARG A 65 1.00 -13.36 -18.29
CA ARG A 65 0.97 -12.22 -17.39
C ARG A 65 -0.29 -12.26 -16.51
N LYS A 66 -0.10 -12.19 -15.18
CA LYS A 66 -1.15 -12.27 -14.17
C LYS A 66 -1.61 -10.89 -13.67
N GLY A 67 -0.84 -9.85 -13.94
CA GLY A 67 -1.03 -8.53 -13.32
C GLY A 67 -0.50 -8.47 -11.90
N ALA A 68 -0.55 -7.30 -11.28
CA ALA A 68 0.08 -7.07 -9.97
C ALA A 68 -0.47 -8.03 -8.91
N THR A 69 -1.77 -8.00 -8.65
CA THR A 69 -2.43 -8.79 -7.61
C THR A 69 -2.32 -10.30 -7.85
N GLY A 70 -2.53 -10.73 -9.10
CA GLY A 70 -2.36 -12.15 -9.47
C GLY A 70 -0.93 -12.63 -9.27
N ASN A 71 0.08 -11.78 -9.52
CA ASN A 71 1.48 -12.10 -9.28
C ASN A 71 1.83 -12.16 -7.79
N TRP A 72 1.18 -11.34 -6.93
CA TRP A 72 1.31 -11.45 -5.47
C TRP A 72 0.77 -12.80 -4.97
N ASN A 73 -0.43 -13.19 -5.43
CA ASN A 73 -1.02 -14.48 -5.09
C ASN A 73 -0.12 -15.64 -5.54
N GLU A 74 0.47 -15.55 -6.73
CA GLU A 74 1.37 -16.59 -7.23
C GLU A 74 2.59 -16.74 -6.33
N ALA A 75 3.20 -15.65 -5.88
CA ALA A 75 4.34 -15.70 -4.95
C ALA A 75 3.94 -16.38 -3.62
N VAL A 76 2.77 -16.04 -3.08
CA VAL A 76 2.27 -16.66 -1.85
C VAL A 76 1.94 -18.15 -2.02
N ARG A 77 1.42 -18.58 -3.19
CA ARG A 77 1.14 -20.01 -3.47
C ARG A 77 2.41 -20.87 -3.48
N HIS A 78 3.53 -20.30 -3.88
CA HIS A 78 4.83 -20.99 -3.87
C HIS A 78 5.54 -20.93 -2.51
N ALA A 79 5.05 -20.15 -1.56
CA ALA A 79 5.63 -19.96 -0.24
C ALA A 79 5.44 -21.19 0.66
N SER A 80 6.51 -21.65 1.33
CA SER A 80 6.47 -22.79 2.26
C SER A 80 6.59 -22.37 3.74
N GLY A 81 7.05 -21.13 4.01
CA GLY A 81 7.32 -20.61 5.35
C GLY A 81 6.09 -20.48 6.24
N GLU A 82 6.34 -20.44 7.54
CA GLU A 82 5.31 -20.19 8.57
C GLU A 82 4.78 -18.75 8.48
N TYR A 83 5.66 -17.81 8.16
CA TYR A 83 5.33 -16.41 7.93
C TYR A 83 5.51 -16.01 6.48
N ILE A 84 4.62 -15.15 6.01
CA ILE A 84 4.66 -14.58 4.67
C ILE A 84 5.08 -13.11 4.77
N LYS A 85 6.12 -12.79 4.05
CA LYS A 85 6.68 -11.44 3.94
C LYS A 85 6.66 -11.00 2.48
N ILE A 86 5.60 -10.28 2.06
CA ILE A 86 5.61 -9.66 0.73
C ILE A 86 6.67 -8.55 0.73
N MET A 87 7.48 -8.52 -0.32
CA MET A 87 8.41 -7.43 -0.62
C MET A 87 8.22 -7.02 -2.08
N HIS A 88 7.69 -5.85 -2.32
CA HIS A 88 7.59 -5.34 -3.68
C HIS A 88 8.99 -5.17 -4.27
N HIS A 89 9.12 -5.40 -5.56
CA HIS A 89 10.41 -5.45 -6.24
C HIS A 89 11.17 -4.10 -6.26
N ASP A 90 10.54 -3.01 -5.84
CA ASP A 90 11.15 -1.67 -5.71
C ASP A 90 11.45 -1.28 -4.25
N ASP A 91 11.11 -2.16 -3.28
CA ASP A 91 11.35 -1.97 -1.86
C ASP A 91 12.54 -2.83 -1.36
N TRP A 92 13.10 -2.49 -0.19
CA TRP A 92 14.21 -3.25 0.40
C TRP A 92 14.23 -3.10 1.92
N PHE A 93 14.91 -4.00 2.64
CA PHE A 93 15.11 -3.88 4.08
C PHE A 93 16.01 -2.69 4.41
N THR A 94 15.66 -1.93 5.46
CA THR A 94 16.39 -0.71 5.83
C THR A 94 17.76 -1.01 6.43
N ASP A 95 17.88 -2.09 7.23
CA ASP A 95 19.11 -2.57 7.83
C ASP A 95 19.16 -4.11 7.91
N ARG A 96 20.28 -4.63 8.45
CA ARG A 96 20.55 -6.08 8.52
C ARG A 96 19.69 -6.86 9.51
N ASP A 97 19.01 -6.20 10.45
CA ASP A 97 18.27 -6.87 11.53
C ASP A 97 16.74 -6.77 11.32
N CYS A 98 16.31 -6.18 10.20
CA CYS A 98 14.89 -5.92 9.93
C CYS A 98 14.05 -7.20 9.89
N LEU A 99 14.54 -8.26 9.22
CA LEU A 99 13.79 -9.52 9.13
C LEU A 99 13.69 -10.21 10.50
N ALA A 100 14.74 -10.15 11.33
CA ALA A 100 14.69 -10.66 12.70
C ALA A 100 13.62 -9.96 13.51
N ARG A 101 13.54 -8.62 13.44
CA ARG A 101 12.51 -7.83 14.15
C ARG A 101 11.09 -8.16 13.68
N PHE A 102 10.88 -8.37 12.38
CA PHE A 102 9.57 -8.83 11.88
C PHE A 102 9.18 -10.20 12.46
N VAL A 103 10.11 -11.11 12.56
CA VAL A 103 9.86 -12.45 13.15
C VAL A 103 9.57 -12.32 14.64
N GLU A 104 10.38 -11.57 15.39
CA GLU A 104 10.19 -11.31 16.82
C GLU A 104 8.81 -10.75 17.13
N MET A 105 8.31 -9.80 16.33
CA MET A 105 6.97 -9.24 16.51
C MET A 105 5.88 -10.29 16.55
N LEU A 106 5.92 -11.32 15.69
CA LEU A 106 4.92 -12.39 15.68
C LEU A 106 5.23 -13.53 16.66
N GLU A 107 6.51 -13.80 16.97
CA GLU A 107 6.90 -14.81 17.96
C GLU A 107 6.52 -14.40 19.38
N GLU A 108 6.71 -13.12 19.73
CA GLU A 108 6.35 -12.59 21.04
C GLU A 108 4.83 -12.40 21.20
N HIS A 109 4.08 -12.41 20.09
CA HIS A 109 2.63 -12.21 20.04
C HIS A 109 1.92 -13.34 19.28
N PRO A 110 1.91 -14.58 19.82
CA PRO A 110 1.29 -15.73 19.15
C PRO A 110 -0.20 -15.58 18.90
N GLU A 111 -0.86 -14.65 19.58
CA GLU A 111 -2.27 -14.31 19.38
C GLU A 111 -2.55 -13.45 18.16
N ALA A 112 -1.53 -12.84 17.54
CA ALA A 112 -1.67 -11.96 16.37
C ALA A 112 -1.33 -12.71 15.07
N ASP A 113 -2.09 -12.44 14.01
CA ASP A 113 -1.83 -12.98 12.66
C ASP A 113 -1.11 -11.99 11.75
N LEU A 114 -1.09 -10.70 12.11
CA LEU A 114 -0.52 -9.60 11.34
C LEU A 114 0.41 -8.77 12.20
N ALA A 115 1.59 -8.44 11.67
CA ALA A 115 2.45 -7.39 12.21
C ALA A 115 2.83 -6.41 11.10
N PHE A 116 2.98 -5.13 11.45
CA PHE A 116 3.41 -4.10 10.50
C PHE A 116 4.34 -3.07 11.14
N CYS A 117 5.08 -2.36 10.32
CA CYS A 117 6.11 -1.44 10.80
C CYS A 117 6.03 -0.07 10.12
N GLY A 118 6.84 0.87 10.61
CA GLY A 118 7.16 2.08 9.87
C GLY A 118 7.96 1.78 8.60
N SER A 119 8.02 2.75 7.72
CA SER A 119 8.77 2.66 6.46
C SER A 119 9.56 3.94 6.19
N ARG A 120 10.71 3.80 5.55
CA ARG A 120 11.49 4.91 5.02
C ARG A 120 11.13 5.16 3.57
N GLN A 121 10.70 6.36 3.26
CA GLN A 121 10.36 6.77 1.90
C GLN A 121 11.61 7.27 1.21
N VAL A 122 11.99 6.64 0.11
CA VAL A 122 13.21 6.96 -0.66
C VAL A 122 12.81 7.33 -2.08
N MET A 123 13.00 8.60 -2.43
CA MET A 123 12.74 9.05 -3.79
C MET A 123 13.76 8.48 -4.76
N LEU A 124 13.29 7.94 -5.88
CA LEU A 124 14.13 7.34 -6.92
C LEU A 124 13.90 8.04 -8.26
N ASP A 125 15.00 8.21 -9.01
CA ASP A 125 14.92 8.65 -10.41
C ASP A 125 14.43 7.51 -11.34
N GLY A 126 14.28 7.82 -12.64
CA GLY A 126 13.79 6.87 -13.65
C GLY A 126 14.69 5.64 -13.89
N VAL A 127 15.91 5.63 -13.34
CA VAL A 127 16.88 4.53 -13.41
C VAL A 127 17.17 3.89 -12.05
N GLY A 128 16.49 4.34 -11.00
CA GLY A 128 16.53 3.76 -9.68
C GLY A 128 17.59 4.33 -8.73
N ASN A 129 18.24 5.45 -9.05
CA ASN A 129 19.13 6.11 -8.11
C ASN A 129 18.35 6.92 -7.06
N ARG A 130 18.88 7.00 -5.84
CA ARG A 130 18.29 7.80 -4.76
C ARG A 130 18.36 9.28 -5.09
N MET A 131 17.27 10.01 -4.83
CA MET A 131 17.15 11.44 -5.04
C MET A 131 16.59 12.14 -3.80
N GLY A 132 17.17 13.31 -3.47
CA GLY A 132 16.65 14.19 -2.43
C GLY A 132 16.76 13.61 -1.01
N GLU A 133 15.87 14.11 -0.13
CA GLU A 133 15.82 13.70 1.28
C GLU A 133 14.93 12.48 1.47
N GLU A 134 15.34 11.58 2.34
CA GLU A 134 14.56 10.45 2.81
C GLU A 134 13.76 10.87 4.05
N PHE A 135 12.56 10.31 4.25
CA PHE A 135 11.78 10.55 5.45
C PHE A 135 11.08 9.30 5.93
N ASP A 136 10.98 9.16 7.24
CA ASP A 136 10.34 8.02 7.86
C ASP A 136 8.83 8.28 8.00
N ARG A 137 8.02 7.27 7.71
CA ARG A 137 6.57 7.23 7.87
C ARG A 137 6.21 6.10 8.84
N ALA A 138 5.41 6.42 9.83
CA ALA A 138 4.83 5.44 10.73
C ALA A 138 3.39 5.83 11.06
N ILE A 139 2.61 4.88 11.54
CA ILE A 139 1.25 5.14 12.01
C ILE A 139 1.28 6.10 13.20
N SER A 140 0.39 7.10 13.21
CA SER A 140 0.21 7.98 14.37
C SER A 140 -0.51 7.27 15.53
N ASP A 141 -0.33 7.73 16.76
CA ASP A 141 -1.03 7.17 17.91
C ASP A 141 -2.55 7.30 17.79
N GLU A 142 -3.02 8.37 17.16
CA GLU A 142 -4.45 8.59 16.88
C GLU A 142 -4.99 7.51 15.91
N HIS A 143 -4.32 7.29 14.79
CA HIS A 143 -4.73 6.28 13.82
C HIS A 143 -4.57 4.86 14.35
N LEU A 144 -3.53 4.59 15.14
CA LEU A 144 -3.34 3.30 15.79
C LEU A 144 -4.50 3.00 16.74
N LYS A 145 -4.88 3.96 17.57
CA LYS A 145 -6.05 3.83 18.46
C LYS A 145 -7.32 3.57 17.64
N MET A 146 -7.52 4.32 16.57
CA MET A 146 -8.71 4.22 15.74
C MET A 146 -8.87 2.82 15.13
N ILE A 147 -7.83 2.25 14.50
CA ILE A 147 -7.91 0.90 13.92
C ILE A 147 -7.90 -0.22 14.98
N SER A 148 -7.40 0.06 16.19
CA SER A 148 -7.49 -0.88 17.33
C SER A 148 -8.89 -0.96 17.90
N GLU A 149 -9.65 0.13 17.87
CA GLU A 149 -11.05 0.17 18.29
C GLU A 149 -11.99 -0.40 17.23
N ASP A 150 -11.72 -0.10 15.96
CA ASP A 150 -12.50 -0.57 14.81
C ASP A 150 -11.60 -0.74 13.57
N TRP A 151 -11.17 -1.96 13.27
CA TRP A 151 -10.33 -2.25 12.11
C TRP A 151 -10.98 -1.83 10.78
N ARG A 152 -12.32 -1.68 10.72
CA ARG A 152 -13.03 -1.21 9.52
C ARG A 152 -12.66 0.22 9.15
N ASP A 153 -12.06 0.98 10.07
CA ASP A 153 -11.57 2.33 9.80
C ASP A 153 -10.36 2.36 8.84
N LEU A 154 -9.77 1.21 8.51
CA LEU A 154 -8.85 1.08 7.37
C LEU A 154 -9.52 1.51 6.04
N TYR A 155 -10.83 1.40 5.91
CA TYR A 155 -11.57 1.95 4.79
C TYR A 155 -11.46 3.48 4.67
N ILE A 156 -11.26 4.19 5.78
CA ILE A 156 -11.11 5.65 5.79
C ILE A 156 -9.71 6.05 5.32
N GLY A 157 -8.69 5.24 5.62
CA GLY A 157 -7.33 5.49 5.18
C GLY A 157 -6.44 4.28 5.32
N ASP A 158 -5.48 4.16 4.41
CA ASP A 158 -4.40 3.18 4.52
C ASP A 158 -3.43 3.63 5.63
N TYR A 159 -3.68 3.13 6.84
CA TYR A 159 -2.89 3.42 8.03
C TYR A 159 -1.79 2.38 8.29
N ILE A 160 -1.90 1.19 7.72
CA ILE A 160 -0.91 0.12 7.81
C ILE A 160 0.24 0.37 6.84
N GLY A 161 -0.08 0.75 5.61
CA GLY A 161 0.89 1.04 4.57
C GLY A 161 1.13 -0.14 3.61
N ALA A 162 2.17 -0.03 2.80
CA ALA A 162 2.46 -0.99 1.74
C ALA A 162 2.67 -2.42 2.27
N PRO A 163 2.31 -3.47 1.50
CA PRO A 163 2.57 -4.87 1.86
C PRO A 163 4.00 -5.16 2.29
N SER A 164 4.97 -4.46 1.73
CA SER A 164 6.37 -4.56 2.14
C SER A 164 6.62 -4.15 3.60
N ALA A 165 5.75 -3.35 4.21
CA ALA A 165 5.83 -2.98 5.63
C ALA A 165 5.13 -3.98 6.56
N THR A 166 4.64 -5.12 6.05
CA THR A 166 3.90 -6.12 6.82
C THR A 166 4.55 -7.49 6.81
N ILE A 167 4.22 -8.30 7.80
CA ILE A 167 4.44 -9.75 7.85
C ILE A 167 3.19 -10.39 8.44
N TYR A 168 2.78 -11.57 7.95
CA TYR A 168 1.60 -12.23 8.45
C TYR A 168 1.77 -13.76 8.48
N ARG A 169 0.94 -14.44 9.29
CA ARG A 169 0.96 -15.91 9.40
C ARG A 169 0.41 -16.57 8.12
N LYS A 170 1.03 -17.66 7.72
CA LYS A 170 0.55 -18.48 6.59
C LYS A 170 -0.91 -18.93 6.84
N GLY A 171 -1.67 -19.04 5.75
CA GLY A 171 -3.11 -19.38 5.81
C GLY A 171 -4.02 -18.17 5.80
N ALA A 172 -3.46 -16.98 5.50
CA ALA A 172 -4.23 -15.81 5.11
C ALA A 172 -4.99 -16.07 3.80
N PRO A 173 -6.09 -15.33 3.53
CA PRO A 173 -6.79 -15.39 2.24
C PRO A 173 -5.88 -14.88 1.11
N GLU A 174 -6.20 -15.26 -0.14
CA GLU A 174 -5.55 -14.66 -1.31
C GLU A 174 -5.96 -13.18 -1.45
N TYR A 175 -5.10 -12.38 -2.07
CA TYR A 175 -5.43 -11.01 -2.44
C TYR A 175 -6.56 -11.00 -3.49
N GLU A 176 -7.51 -10.05 -3.39
CA GLU A 176 -8.65 -9.96 -4.31
C GLU A 176 -8.21 -9.42 -5.68
N GLU A 177 -8.20 -10.29 -6.70
CA GLU A 177 -7.68 -9.97 -8.03
C GLU A 177 -8.53 -8.95 -8.82
N LYS A 178 -9.75 -8.63 -8.35
CA LYS A 178 -10.56 -7.56 -8.93
C LYS A 178 -10.07 -6.17 -8.53
N LEU A 179 -9.23 -6.08 -7.51
CA LEU A 179 -8.68 -4.83 -6.99
C LEU A 179 -7.25 -4.61 -7.51
N THR A 180 -6.90 -3.34 -7.68
CA THR A 180 -5.59 -2.90 -8.16
C THR A 180 -4.98 -1.84 -7.26
N TRP A 181 -5.82 -0.94 -6.71
CA TRP A 181 -5.40 0.24 -5.96
C TRP A 181 -5.44 0.05 -4.45
N ILE A 182 -6.58 -0.43 -3.90
CA ILE A 182 -6.75 -0.63 -2.46
C ILE A 182 -6.77 -2.11 -2.08
N VAL A 183 -6.08 -2.93 -2.85
CA VAL A 183 -5.98 -4.38 -2.68
C VAL A 183 -5.34 -4.76 -1.34
N ASP A 184 -4.37 -3.99 -0.89
CA ASP A 184 -3.71 -4.14 0.40
C ASP A 184 -4.65 -3.79 1.57
N VAL A 185 -5.36 -2.68 1.50
CA VAL A 185 -6.35 -2.27 2.50
C VAL A 185 -7.44 -3.33 2.66
N GLU A 186 -8.00 -3.82 1.55
CA GLU A 186 -9.00 -4.88 1.54
C GLU A 186 -8.47 -6.16 2.20
N PHE A 187 -7.25 -6.56 1.84
CA PHE A 187 -6.59 -7.74 2.41
C PHE A 187 -6.39 -7.60 3.92
N TYR A 188 -5.93 -6.44 4.41
CA TYR A 188 -5.77 -6.20 5.84
C TYR A 188 -7.12 -6.23 6.57
N MET A 189 -8.16 -5.68 5.97
CA MET A 189 -9.50 -5.73 6.53
C MET A 189 -9.99 -7.18 6.69
N ARG A 190 -9.76 -8.07 5.69
CA ARG A 190 -10.10 -9.50 5.82
C ARG A 190 -9.27 -10.22 6.89
N LEU A 191 -7.98 -9.92 7.01
CA LEU A 191 -7.15 -10.47 8.08
C LEU A 191 -7.69 -10.06 9.44
N LEU A 192 -7.97 -8.77 9.64
CA LEU A 192 -8.44 -8.23 10.91
C LEU A 192 -9.90 -8.58 11.22
N GLN A 193 -10.71 -8.86 10.20
CA GLN A 193 -12.05 -9.43 10.39
C GLN A 193 -11.97 -10.85 11.00
N LYS A 194 -10.99 -11.65 10.58
CA LYS A 194 -10.75 -12.99 11.09
C LYS A 194 -10.11 -12.96 12.48
N ASN A 195 -9.11 -12.13 12.66
CA ASN A 195 -8.40 -11.94 13.92
C ASN A 195 -8.00 -10.45 14.10
N PRO A 196 -8.71 -9.68 14.94
CA PRO A 196 -8.48 -8.25 15.06
C PRO A 196 -7.19 -7.86 15.81
N ARG A 197 -6.39 -8.86 16.21
CA ARG A 197 -5.11 -8.61 16.90
C ARG A 197 -3.99 -8.46 15.90
N PHE A 198 -3.22 -7.41 16.11
CA PHE A 198 -2.03 -7.11 15.30
C PHE A 198 -0.92 -6.53 16.19
N VAL A 199 0.30 -6.57 15.67
CA VAL A 199 1.47 -5.99 16.32
C VAL A 199 2.01 -4.85 15.47
N VAL A 200 2.50 -3.79 16.10
CA VAL A 200 3.03 -2.63 15.39
C VAL A 200 4.39 -2.22 15.95
N SER A 201 5.32 -1.93 15.04
CA SER A 201 6.54 -1.19 15.31
C SER A 201 6.50 0.15 14.57
N LYS A 202 6.93 1.24 15.20
CA LYS A 202 7.08 2.53 14.51
C LYS A 202 8.44 2.68 13.81
N GLU A 203 9.33 1.72 13.99
CA GLU A 203 10.65 1.72 13.34
C GLU A 203 10.51 1.48 11.82
N PRO A 204 11.31 2.18 11.00
CA PRO A 204 11.28 2.00 9.56
C PRO A 204 12.09 0.75 9.16
N LEU A 205 11.46 -0.44 9.25
CA LEU A 205 12.14 -1.70 8.91
C LEU A 205 12.26 -1.93 7.41
N VAL A 206 11.51 -1.17 6.59
CA VAL A 206 11.52 -1.28 5.13
C VAL A 206 11.70 0.09 4.51
N SER A 207 12.53 0.17 3.48
CA SER A 207 12.65 1.32 2.60
C SER A 207 11.73 1.12 1.40
N ILE A 208 10.82 2.07 1.19
CA ILE A 208 9.88 2.10 0.07
C ILE A 208 10.45 3.00 -1.01
N GLY A 209 10.72 2.42 -2.17
CA GLY A 209 11.15 3.17 -3.34
C GLY A 209 9.98 3.95 -3.94
N VAL A 210 10.11 5.26 -4.08
CA VAL A 210 9.08 6.13 -4.66
C VAL A 210 9.57 6.69 -6.00
N SER A 211 8.88 6.37 -7.09
CA SER A 211 9.19 6.88 -8.43
C SER A 211 7.94 7.25 -9.22
N GLU A 212 8.09 8.09 -10.24
CA GLU A 212 6.96 8.51 -11.09
C GLU A 212 6.35 7.37 -11.94
N ASN A 213 7.07 6.26 -12.10
CA ASN A 213 6.66 5.14 -12.94
C ASN A 213 5.85 4.06 -12.20
N GLN A 214 5.51 4.28 -10.93
CA GLN A 214 4.77 3.31 -10.14
C GLN A 214 3.29 3.23 -10.55
N LEU A 215 2.70 2.05 -10.40
CA LEU A 215 1.27 1.80 -10.59
C LEU A 215 0.40 2.76 -9.76
N THR A 216 0.88 3.13 -8.58
CA THR A 216 0.29 4.10 -7.64
C THR A 216 -0.13 5.40 -8.33
N GLU A 217 0.70 5.99 -9.20
CA GLU A 217 0.38 7.28 -9.84
C GLU A 217 -0.79 7.18 -10.82
N SER A 218 -0.89 6.09 -11.59
CA SER A 218 -2.00 5.86 -12.49
C SER A 218 -3.31 5.59 -11.74
N CYS A 219 -3.28 4.75 -10.71
CA CYS A 219 -4.45 4.41 -9.90
C CYS A 219 -4.95 5.63 -9.11
N ARG A 220 -4.04 6.45 -8.57
CA ARG A 220 -4.37 7.64 -7.77
C ARG A 220 -5.14 8.70 -8.55
N THR A 221 -5.06 8.71 -9.87
CA THR A 221 -5.75 9.68 -10.74
C THR A 221 -7.01 9.12 -11.40
N ASP A 222 -7.25 7.81 -11.37
CA ASP A 222 -8.42 7.18 -11.99
C ASP A 222 -9.64 7.19 -11.06
N GLY A 223 -10.56 8.13 -11.31
CA GLY A 223 -11.79 8.25 -10.54
C GLY A 223 -12.73 7.05 -10.69
N THR A 224 -12.77 6.42 -11.87
CA THR A 224 -13.65 5.26 -12.13
C THR A 224 -13.16 4.04 -11.36
N LEU A 225 -11.86 3.77 -11.39
CA LEU A 225 -11.22 2.72 -10.60
C LEU A 225 -11.50 2.93 -9.10
N ASN A 226 -11.26 4.14 -8.59
CA ASN A 226 -11.46 4.44 -7.17
C ASN A 226 -12.93 4.25 -6.75
N ILE A 227 -13.92 4.66 -7.56
CA ILE A 227 -15.33 4.43 -7.25
C ILE A 227 -15.67 2.94 -7.24
N PHE A 228 -15.16 2.20 -8.20
CA PHE A 228 -15.38 0.75 -8.25
C PHE A 228 -14.80 0.06 -7.01
N GLU A 229 -13.54 0.28 -6.71
CA GLU A 229 -12.85 -0.46 -5.65
C GLU A 229 -13.33 -0.08 -4.24
N TYR A 230 -13.50 1.22 -3.94
CA TYR A 230 -14.09 1.63 -2.67
C TYR A 230 -15.55 1.19 -2.52
N GLY A 231 -16.31 1.16 -3.63
CA GLY A 231 -17.68 0.63 -3.63
C GLY A 231 -17.71 -0.89 -3.38
N PHE A 232 -16.77 -1.64 -3.97
CA PHE A 232 -16.60 -3.07 -3.75
C PHE A 232 -16.33 -3.36 -2.27
N VAL A 233 -15.31 -2.73 -1.69
CA VAL A 233 -14.93 -2.89 -0.27
C VAL A 233 -16.07 -2.47 0.67
N MET A 234 -16.80 -1.39 0.35
CA MET A 234 -17.99 -0.97 1.12
C MET A 234 -19.05 -2.08 1.18
N GLN A 235 -19.33 -2.73 0.06
CA GLN A 235 -20.31 -3.82 0.00
C GLN A 235 -19.82 -5.07 0.70
N GLU A 236 -18.57 -5.47 0.48
CA GLU A 236 -17.97 -6.66 1.05
C GLU A 236 -18.02 -6.64 2.59
N PHE A 237 -17.64 -5.53 3.19
CA PHE A 237 -17.62 -5.38 4.66
C PHE A 237 -18.91 -4.77 5.25
N SER A 238 -19.99 -4.64 4.44
CA SER A 238 -21.29 -4.11 4.88
C SER A 238 -21.21 -2.74 5.55
N LEU A 239 -20.34 -1.84 5.05
CA LEU A 239 -20.03 -0.54 5.65
C LEU A 239 -21.12 0.50 5.43
N LEU A 240 -22.09 0.26 4.56
CA LEU A 240 -23.12 1.22 4.15
C LEU A 240 -23.98 1.73 5.33
N SER A 241 -24.16 0.93 6.38
CA SER A 241 -24.95 1.31 7.55
C SER A 241 -24.38 2.49 8.33
N GLU A 242 -23.07 2.71 8.28
CA GLU A 242 -22.38 3.73 9.08
C GLU A 242 -22.11 5.00 8.27
N GLU A 243 -22.48 6.15 8.85
CA GLU A 243 -22.34 7.46 8.20
C GLU A 243 -20.88 7.77 7.85
N LYS A 244 -19.91 7.44 8.73
CA LYS A 244 -18.48 7.74 8.51
C LYS A 244 -17.96 7.13 7.21
N TYR A 245 -18.33 5.90 6.87
CA TYR A 245 -17.90 5.22 5.65
C TYR A 245 -18.63 5.75 4.40
N ARG A 246 -19.92 6.04 4.51
CA ARG A 246 -20.66 6.70 3.40
C ARG A 246 -20.04 8.06 3.08
N GLN A 247 -19.70 8.84 4.09
CA GLN A 247 -19.07 10.15 3.90
C GLN A 247 -17.68 10.02 3.25
N LYS A 248 -16.87 9.02 3.64
CA LYS A 248 -15.60 8.74 2.97
C LYS A 248 -15.80 8.45 1.48
N PHE A 249 -16.76 7.59 1.13
CA PHE A 249 -17.04 7.24 -0.26
C PHE A 249 -17.54 8.44 -1.08
N ILE A 250 -18.41 9.26 -0.49
CA ILE A 250 -18.87 10.52 -1.10
C ILE A 250 -17.68 11.48 -1.32
N GLN A 251 -16.76 11.61 -0.36
CA GLN A 251 -15.57 12.45 -0.50
C GLN A 251 -14.67 11.99 -1.66
N ILE A 252 -14.51 10.68 -1.84
CA ILE A 252 -13.79 10.11 -2.98
C ILE A 252 -14.46 10.53 -4.29
N ALA A 253 -15.77 10.35 -4.41
CA ALA A 253 -16.50 10.77 -5.60
C ALA A 253 -16.34 12.28 -5.88
N LEU A 254 -16.45 13.11 -4.87
CA LEU A 254 -16.28 14.56 -5.01
C LEU A 254 -14.84 14.97 -5.36
N LYS A 255 -13.82 14.24 -4.86
CA LYS A 255 -12.42 14.44 -5.23
C LYS A 255 -12.22 14.26 -6.73
N TYR A 256 -12.79 13.22 -7.29
CA TYR A 256 -12.68 12.87 -8.72
C TYR A 256 -13.79 13.48 -9.59
N LYS A 257 -14.64 14.37 -9.03
CA LYS A 257 -15.76 15.00 -9.72
C LYS A 257 -16.75 13.99 -10.34
N MET A 258 -16.89 12.83 -9.71
CA MET A 258 -17.80 11.78 -10.16
C MET A 258 -19.25 12.17 -9.83
N PRO A 259 -20.21 11.96 -10.76
CA PRO A 259 -21.61 12.29 -10.52
C PRO A 259 -22.25 11.31 -9.52
N PHE A 260 -23.38 11.70 -8.92
CA PHE A 260 -24.15 10.83 -8.02
C PHE A 260 -24.48 9.45 -8.64
N ALA A 261 -24.73 9.42 -9.94
CA ALA A 261 -25.04 8.18 -10.66
C ALA A 261 -23.98 7.09 -10.46
N SER A 262 -22.72 7.46 -10.22
CA SER A 262 -21.62 6.53 -9.95
C SER A 262 -21.70 5.88 -8.56
N LEU A 263 -22.40 6.51 -7.60
CA LEU A 263 -22.54 6.03 -6.22
C LEU A 263 -23.89 5.33 -5.98
N ALA A 264 -24.87 5.62 -6.82
CA ALA A 264 -26.22 5.06 -6.68
C ALA A 264 -26.27 3.52 -6.64
N PRO A 265 -25.45 2.77 -7.44
CA PRO A 265 -25.42 1.31 -7.38
C PRO A 265 -24.97 0.74 -6.02
N TYR A 266 -24.25 1.53 -5.24
CA TYR A 266 -23.72 1.14 -3.92
C TYR A 266 -24.66 1.55 -2.77
N GLY A 267 -25.86 2.08 -3.05
CA GLY A 267 -26.85 2.41 -2.04
C GLY A 267 -26.64 3.73 -1.30
N ILE A 268 -25.77 4.61 -1.78
CA ILE A 268 -25.54 5.92 -1.15
C ILE A 268 -26.80 6.80 -1.29
N PRO A 269 -27.32 7.40 -0.18
CA PRO A 269 -28.48 8.29 -0.25
C PRO A 269 -28.15 9.58 -1.04
N LYS A 270 -28.97 9.89 -2.06
CA LYS A 270 -28.78 11.08 -2.90
C LYS A 270 -28.66 12.37 -2.09
N LYS A 271 -29.48 12.50 -1.04
CA LYS A 271 -29.48 13.67 -0.14
C LYS A 271 -28.13 13.89 0.56
N GLU A 272 -27.45 12.81 0.94
CA GLU A 272 -26.12 12.90 1.59
C GLU A 272 -25.08 13.41 0.58
N TYR A 273 -25.08 12.85 -0.64
CA TYR A 273 -24.21 13.33 -1.71
C TYR A 273 -24.44 14.81 -2.04
N GLU A 274 -25.70 15.23 -2.24
CA GLU A 274 -26.05 16.62 -2.56
C GLU A 274 -25.62 17.59 -1.46
N LYS A 275 -25.81 17.21 -0.18
CA LYS A 275 -25.35 17.99 0.98
C LYS A 275 -23.83 18.16 0.97
N ALA A 276 -23.10 17.08 0.79
CA ALA A 276 -21.63 17.10 0.74
C ALA A 276 -21.11 17.89 -0.46
N ALA A 277 -21.72 17.72 -1.64
CA ALA A 277 -21.38 18.49 -2.85
C ALA A 277 -21.65 20.00 -2.70
N ALA A 278 -22.72 20.37 -2.02
CA ALA A 278 -23.02 21.78 -1.71
C ALA A 278 -22.01 22.38 -0.74
N LYS A 279 -21.62 21.63 0.30
CA LYS A 279 -20.58 22.01 1.27
C LYS A 279 -19.24 22.23 0.54
N LYS A 280 -18.79 21.27 -0.27
CA LYS A 280 -17.54 21.37 -1.04
C LYS A 280 -17.53 22.59 -1.96
N ARG A 281 -18.61 22.86 -2.69
CA ARG A 281 -18.70 24.04 -3.56
C ARG A 281 -18.53 25.37 -2.79
N ARG A 282 -19.05 25.45 -1.55
CA ARG A 282 -18.87 26.63 -0.69
C ARG A 282 -17.42 26.77 -0.23
N GLU A 283 -16.79 25.67 0.17
CA GLU A 283 -15.38 25.64 0.58
C GLU A 283 -14.46 26.04 -0.57
N ASP A 284 -14.67 25.47 -1.76
CA ASP A 284 -13.93 25.81 -2.97
C ASP A 284 -14.09 27.30 -3.32
N PHE A 285 -15.33 27.84 -3.25
CA PHE A 285 -15.59 29.26 -3.49
C PHE A 285 -14.82 30.16 -2.51
N VAL A 286 -14.88 29.87 -1.21
CA VAL A 286 -14.15 30.63 -0.17
C VAL A 286 -12.64 30.60 -0.42
N PHE A 287 -12.11 29.43 -0.77
CA PHE A 287 -10.69 29.25 -1.11
C PHE A 287 -10.28 30.13 -2.31
N TYR A 288 -11.03 30.08 -3.42
CA TYR A 288 -10.73 30.88 -4.62
C TYR A 288 -10.83 32.38 -4.37
N VAL A 289 -11.82 32.82 -3.60
CA VAL A 289 -11.94 34.23 -3.19
C VAL A 289 -10.75 34.65 -2.33
N GLY A 290 -10.29 33.79 -1.42
CA GLY A 290 -9.09 34.03 -0.61
C GLY A 290 -7.82 34.16 -1.46
N VAL A 291 -7.63 33.26 -2.42
CA VAL A 291 -6.50 33.30 -3.36
C VAL A 291 -6.55 34.58 -4.23
N ALA A 292 -7.72 34.96 -4.75
CA ALA A 292 -7.88 36.16 -5.54
C ALA A 292 -7.54 37.41 -4.73
N LYS A 293 -8.03 37.53 -3.48
CA LYS A 293 -7.71 38.65 -2.57
C LYS A 293 -6.21 38.77 -2.27
N ARG A 294 -5.53 37.62 -2.08
CA ARG A 294 -4.08 37.56 -1.84
C ARG A 294 -3.31 38.09 -3.06
N LYS A 295 -3.63 37.62 -4.28
CA LYS A 295 -3.01 38.06 -5.52
C LYS A 295 -3.21 39.57 -5.75
N VAL A 296 -4.41 40.09 -5.46
CA VAL A 296 -4.69 41.54 -5.55
C VAL A 296 -3.83 42.30 -4.56
N ARG A 297 -3.71 41.88 -3.30
CA ARG A 297 -2.82 42.54 -2.31
C ARG A 297 -1.35 42.55 -2.72
N GLU A 298 -0.86 41.42 -3.26
CA GLU A 298 0.51 41.31 -3.77
C GLU A 298 0.77 42.27 -4.96
N ALA A 299 -0.21 42.35 -5.88
CA ALA A 299 -0.12 43.26 -7.01
C ALA A 299 -0.12 44.76 -6.61
N PHE A 300 -0.96 45.15 -5.64
CA PHE A 300 -1.01 46.54 -5.13
C PHE A 300 0.11 46.84 -4.14
N GLY A 301 0.62 45.88 -3.39
CA GLY A 301 1.76 46.04 -2.47
C GLY A 301 3.07 46.34 -3.19
N LYS A 302 3.29 45.77 -4.38
CA LYS A 302 4.47 46.06 -5.23
C LYS A 302 4.47 47.43 -5.86
N LYS A 303 3.33 48.16 -5.94
CA LYS A 303 3.24 49.51 -6.48
C LYS A 303 3.54 50.63 -5.47
N ARG A 304 3.84 50.30 -4.20
CA ARG A 304 4.16 51.30 -3.16
C ARG A 304 5.66 51.49 -2.89
N PHE A 305 6.53 50.81 -3.64
CA PHE A 305 8.00 50.90 -3.48
C PHE A 305 8.73 51.16 -4.81
N THR A 306 8.12 51.91 -5.74
CA THR A 306 8.81 52.50 -6.91
C THR A 306 8.60 54.01 -6.90
#